data_2856ddb8fac5dffce85b52ee08255240
#
_entry.id   2856ddb8fac5dffce85b52ee08255240
#
_cell.length_a   1.000
_cell.length_b   1.000
_cell.length_c   1.000
_cell.angle_alpha   90.00
_cell.angle_beta   90.00
_cell.angle_gamma   90.00
#
_symmetry.space_group_name_H-M   'P 1'
#
loop_
_entity.id
_entity.type
_entity.pdbx_description
1 polymer ?
#
loop_
_entity_poly.entity_id
_entity_poly.type
_entity_poly.pdbx_seq_one_letter_code
_entity_poly.pdbx_strand_id
1 'polypeptide(L)'
;LYIEENFTHVLRDKLRNGELDAIIIALPFNEADVLTLPLYDEPFYVLMPASHPWTQKDTIDAALLNDKSLLLLGEGHCFRDQVLEACPTLTKGNDGAKHTTVESSSLETIRHMVASGLGISILPLSAVDSHHYAPGVIEVRPLTPPVPFRTVAIAWRASFPRPKAIEILADSIRLCSVAKPPAAS
;
A
#
# COMPACT_ATOMS: atom_id res chain seq x y z
N LEU A 1 -14.22 8.27 -19.08
CA LEU A 1 -13.38 7.43 -18.24
C LEU A 1 -14.28 6.68 -17.26
N TYR A 2 -14.19 5.35 -17.25
CA TYR A 2 -14.82 4.48 -16.25
C TYR A 2 -13.73 3.99 -15.29
N ILE A 3 -13.96 4.10 -13.99
CA ILE A 3 -13.02 3.66 -12.95
C ILE A 3 -13.75 2.66 -12.07
N GLU A 4 -13.09 1.54 -11.81
CA GLU A 4 -13.57 0.48 -10.92
C GLU A 4 -12.46 0.14 -9.92
N GLU A 5 -12.82 -0.02 -8.66
CA GLU A 5 -11.95 -0.53 -7.60
C GLU A 5 -12.39 -1.95 -7.23
N ASN A 6 -11.44 -2.88 -7.22
CA ASN A 6 -11.71 -4.26 -6.87
C ASN A 6 -10.42 -4.98 -6.46
N PHE A 7 -10.52 -6.23 -6.00
CA PHE A 7 -9.36 -7.08 -5.74
C PHE A 7 -8.55 -7.34 -7.00
N THR A 8 -7.23 -7.48 -6.85
CA THR A 8 -6.29 -7.67 -7.97
C THR A 8 -6.69 -8.85 -8.87
N HIS A 9 -7.14 -9.97 -8.30
CA HIS A 9 -7.55 -11.13 -9.08
C HIS A 9 -8.81 -10.85 -9.94
N VAL A 10 -9.76 -10.07 -9.42
CA VAL A 10 -10.96 -9.66 -10.17
C VAL A 10 -10.58 -8.71 -11.31
N LEU A 11 -9.75 -7.70 -11.02
CA LEU A 11 -9.26 -6.74 -12.02
C LEU A 11 -8.44 -7.44 -13.11
N ARG A 12 -7.60 -8.43 -12.74
CA ARG A 12 -6.85 -9.28 -13.66
C ARG A 12 -7.77 -9.99 -14.64
N ASP A 13 -8.80 -10.66 -14.11
CA ASP A 13 -9.72 -11.43 -14.94
C ASP A 13 -10.51 -10.51 -15.90
N LYS A 14 -10.97 -9.37 -15.42
CA LYS A 14 -11.61 -8.33 -16.25
C LYS A 14 -10.68 -7.76 -17.32
N LEU A 15 -9.40 -7.54 -16.98
CA LEU A 15 -8.40 -7.10 -17.96
C LEU A 15 -8.24 -8.15 -19.07
N ARG A 16 -8.09 -9.42 -18.72
CA ARG A 16 -7.93 -10.51 -19.68
C ARG A 16 -9.15 -10.68 -20.59
N ASN A 17 -10.35 -10.55 -20.04
CA ASN A 17 -11.60 -10.64 -20.79
C ASN A 17 -11.91 -9.40 -21.65
N GLY A 18 -11.14 -8.32 -21.53
CA GLY A 18 -11.36 -7.10 -22.29
C GLY A 18 -12.44 -6.18 -21.72
N GLU A 19 -12.90 -6.44 -20.52
CA GLU A 19 -13.86 -5.59 -19.80
C GLU A 19 -13.19 -4.31 -19.27
N LEU A 20 -11.88 -4.38 -18.98
CA LEU A 20 -11.05 -3.24 -18.64
C LEU A 20 -9.93 -3.07 -19.67
N ASP A 21 -9.61 -1.85 -19.99
CA ASP A 21 -8.53 -1.48 -20.92
C ASP A 21 -7.16 -1.54 -20.26
N ALA A 22 -7.09 -1.06 -19.03
CA ALA A 22 -5.88 -1.05 -18.18
C ALA A 22 -6.28 -1.17 -16.73
N ILE A 23 -5.32 -1.63 -15.89
CA ILE A 23 -5.44 -1.67 -14.44
C ILE A 23 -4.21 -1.05 -13.80
N ILE A 24 -4.38 -0.46 -12.61
CA ILE A 24 -3.27 0.02 -11.77
C ILE A 24 -3.09 -1.01 -10.66
N ILE A 25 -1.87 -1.52 -10.53
CA ILE A 25 -1.51 -2.60 -9.60
C ILE A 25 -0.14 -2.32 -8.99
N ALA A 26 0.23 -3.08 -7.97
CA ALA A 26 1.61 -3.13 -7.51
C ALA A 26 2.34 -4.32 -8.14
N LEU A 27 3.62 -4.13 -8.43
CA LEU A 27 4.50 -5.20 -8.89
C LEU A 27 4.98 -6.08 -7.69
N PRO A 28 5.33 -7.36 -7.92
CA PRO A 28 5.36 -8.06 -9.20
C PRO A 28 3.96 -8.46 -9.69
N PHE A 29 3.72 -8.33 -10.99
CA PHE A 29 2.49 -8.78 -11.66
C PHE A 29 2.88 -9.48 -12.97
N ASN A 30 2.82 -10.80 -12.97
CA ASN A 30 3.28 -11.64 -14.06
C ASN A 30 2.11 -12.43 -14.65
N GLU A 31 1.52 -11.89 -15.72
CA GLU A 31 0.43 -12.51 -16.45
C GLU A 31 0.80 -12.64 -17.92
N ALA A 32 0.44 -13.78 -18.53
CA ALA A 32 0.65 -13.98 -19.96
C ALA A 32 -0.12 -12.92 -20.77
N ASP A 33 0.52 -12.43 -21.83
CA ASP A 33 -0.06 -11.43 -22.76
C ASP A 33 -0.45 -10.09 -22.09
N VAL A 34 0.11 -9.79 -20.94
CA VAL A 34 -0.05 -8.50 -20.25
C VAL A 34 1.30 -7.79 -20.19
N LEU A 35 1.30 -6.53 -20.56
CA LEU A 35 2.44 -5.62 -20.43
C LEU A 35 2.27 -4.77 -19.18
N THR A 36 3.38 -4.46 -18.54
CA THR A 36 3.40 -3.57 -17.36
C THR A 36 4.35 -2.41 -17.58
N LEU A 37 3.99 -1.23 -17.09
CA LEU A 37 4.82 -0.04 -17.08
C LEU A 37 4.88 0.51 -15.66
N PRO A 38 6.05 0.51 -14.99
CA PRO A 38 6.22 1.13 -13.69
C PRO A 38 5.88 2.63 -13.74
N LEU A 39 5.16 3.09 -12.73
CA LEU A 39 4.74 4.49 -12.59
C LEU A 39 5.59 5.21 -11.56
N TYR A 40 5.63 4.69 -10.33
CA TYR A 40 6.39 5.24 -9.20
C TYR A 40 6.60 4.20 -8.11
N ASP A 41 7.61 4.44 -7.28
CA ASP A 41 7.81 3.70 -6.05
C ASP A 41 7.09 4.40 -4.90
N GLU A 42 6.30 3.64 -4.16
CA GLU A 42 5.48 4.13 -3.07
C GLU A 42 6.01 3.58 -1.74
N PRO A 43 6.62 4.43 -0.90
CA PRO A 43 7.18 4.00 0.37
C PRO A 43 6.09 3.64 1.38
N PHE A 44 6.45 2.78 2.33
CA PHE A 44 5.60 2.40 3.44
C PHE A 44 5.90 3.26 4.68
N TYR A 45 4.83 3.56 5.41
CA TYR A 45 4.85 4.33 6.64
C TYR A 45 4.19 3.56 7.77
N VAL A 46 4.61 3.84 8.99
CA VAL A 46 3.95 3.36 10.19
C VAL A 46 2.90 4.37 10.60
N LEU A 47 1.66 3.90 10.72
CA LEU A 47 0.53 4.65 11.28
C LEU A 47 0.32 4.20 12.72
N MET A 48 0.18 5.16 13.64
CA MET A 48 0.04 4.90 15.07
C MET A 48 -0.87 5.92 15.74
N PRO A 49 -1.46 5.60 16.91
CA PRO A 49 -2.14 6.60 17.74
C PRO A 49 -1.17 7.71 18.15
N ALA A 50 -1.65 8.95 18.25
CA ALA A 50 -0.82 10.09 18.68
C ALA A 50 -0.24 9.93 20.10
N SER A 51 -0.85 9.09 20.93
CA SER A 51 -0.34 8.74 22.28
C SER A 51 0.78 7.68 22.25
N HIS A 52 1.12 7.11 21.09
CA HIS A 52 2.11 6.04 21.01
C HIS A 52 3.52 6.57 21.29
N PRO A 53 4.37 5.86 22.08
CA PRO A 53 5.72 6.33 22.42
C PRO A 53 6.64 6.60 21.21
N TRP A 54 6.36 5.93 20.09
CA TRP A 54 7.17 6.11 18.87
C TRP A 54 6.92 7.42 18.13
N THR A 55 5.93 8.20 18.52
CA THR A 55 5.70 9.53 17.97
C THR A 55 6.88 10.48 18.21
N GLN A 56 7.72 10.17 19.22
CA GLN A 56 8.94 10.91 19.53
C GLN A 56 10.15 10.52 18.66
N LYS A 57 9.99 9.53 17.76
CA LYS A 57 11.03 9.07 16.85
C LYS A 57 10.83 9.69 15.47
N ASP A 58 11.91 10.01 14.78
CA ASP A 58 11.86 10.50 13.40
C ASP A 58 11.58 9.35 12.41
N THR A 59 12.10 8.17 12.70
CA THR A 59 11.92 6.94 11.89
C THR A 59 11.67 5.73 12.78
N ILE A 60 11.03 4.71 12.26
CA ILE A 60 10.73 3.47 12.98
C ILE A 60 11.50 2.31 12.33
N ASP A 61 12.28 1.59 13.13
CA ASP A 61 12.94 0.36 12.68
C ASP A 61 11.89 -0.75 12.49
N ALA A 62 11.90 -1.39 11.31
CA ALA A 62 10.99 -2.49 10.98
C ALA A 62 11.10 -3.67 11.97
N ALA A 63 12.27 -3.89 12.56
CA ALA A 63 12.47 -4.93 13.58
C ALA A 63 11.62 -4.71 14.84
N LEU A 64 11.31 -3.47 15.18
CA LEU A 64 10.48 -3.13 16.35
C LEU A 64 9.01 -3.49 16.17
N LEU A 65 8.56 -3.73 14.94
CA LEU A 65 7.16 -4.04 14.64
C LEU A 65 6.75 -5.44 15.08
N ASN A 66 7.70 -6.36 15.24
CA ASN A 66 7.44 -7.76 15.62
C ASN A 66 6.78 -7.91 16.99
N ASP A 67 7.06 -7.00 17.92
CA ASP A 67 6.61 -7.09 19.31
C ASP A 67 5.33 -6.30 19.57
N LYS A 68 4.66 -5.83 18.52
CA LYS A 68 3.51 -4.91 18.63
C LYS A 68 2.22 -5.51 18.09
N SER A 69 1.11 -4.97 18.56
CA SER A 69 -0.20 -5.24 17.98
C SER A 69 -0.28 -4.61 16.58
N LEU A 70 0.27 -5.30 15.60
CA LEU A 70 0.27 -4.85 14.21
C LEU A 70 -1.04 -5.25 13.54
N LEU A 71 -1.79 -4.26 13.08
CA LEU A 71 -3.01 -4.43 12.32
C LEU A 71 -2.65 -4.57 10.84
N LEU A 72 -2.99 -5.70 10.24
CA LEU A 72 -2.80 -5.97 8.82
C LEU A 72 -4.14 -6.35 8.19
N LEU A 73 -4.27 -6.15 6.89
CA LEU A 73 -5.40 -6.68 6.13
C LEU A 73 -5.43 -8.21 6.21
N GLY A 74 -6.61 -8.77 6.08
CA GLY A 74 -6.83 -10.21 6.04
C GLY A 74 -6.14 -10.88 4.85
N GLU A 75 -6.13 -12.21 4.86
CA GLU A 75 -5.62 -13.02 3.75
C GLU A 75 -6.39 -12.72 2.46
N GLY A 76 -5.68 -12.77 1.33
CA GLY A 76 -6.25 -12.44 0.01
C GLY A 76 -6.13 -10.97 -0.39
N HIS A 77 -5.74 -10.09 0.52
CA HIS A 77 -5.38 -8.72 0.17
C HIS A 77 -3.91 -8.66 -0.24
N CYS A 78 -3.65 -8.39 -1.51
CA CYS A 78 -2.28 -8.28 -2.05
C CYS A 78 -1.40 -7.27 -1.30
N PHE A 79 -2.00 -6.25 -0.70
CA PHE A 79 -1.25 -5.27 0.10
C PHE A 79 -0.64 -5.90 1.37
N ARG A 80 -1.32 -6.86 2.02
CA ARG A 80 -0.76 -7.61 3.14
C ARG A 80 0.52 -8.33 2.72
N ASP A 81 0.46 -9.05 1.59
CA ASP A 81 1.59 -9.81 1.09
C ASP A 81 2.76 -8.90 0.74
N GLN A 82 2.48 -7.72 0.16
CA GLN A 82 3.48 -6.69 -0.13
C GLN A 82 4.17 -6.17 1.14
N VAL A 83 3.43 -5.94 2.23
CA VAL A 83 4.01 -5.52 3.52
C VAL A 83 4.90 -6.61 4.09
N LEU A 84 4.46 -7.87 4.06
CA LEU A 84 5.25 -9.00 4.57
C LEU A 84 6.51 -9.24 3.74
N GLU A 85 6.44 -9.07 2.43
CA GLU A 85 7.58 -9.17 1.52
C GLU A 85 8.58 -8.02 1.73
N ALA A 86 8.08 -6.80 1.83
CA ALA A 86 8.90 -5.61 2.03
C ALA A 86 9.50 -5.50 3.44
N CYS A 87 8.88 -6.15 4.43
CA CYS A 87 9.33 -6.21 5.82
C CYS A 87 9.51 -7.66 6.28
N PRO A 88 10.55 -8.39 5.81
CA PRO A 88 10.74 -9.83 6.10
C PRO A 88 10.92 -10.13 7.60
N THR A 89 11.25 -9.14 8.41
CA THR A 89 11.33 -9.29 9.86
C THR A 89 9.99 -9.66 10.48
N LEU A 90 8.87 -9.23 9.87
CA LEU A 90 7.52 -9.55 10.33
C LEU A 90 7.15 -11.03 10.18
N THR A 91 7.82 -11.75 9.29
CA THR A 91 7.59 -13.18 9.05
C THR A 91 8.50 -14.09 9.88
N LYS A 92 9.64 -13.57 10.37
CA LYS A 92 10.66 -14.35 11.08
C LYS A 92 10.40 -14.53 12.57
N GLY A 93 9.48 -13.78 13.15
CA GLY A 93 9.09 -13.88 14.56
C GLY A 93 8.08 -15.00 14.81
N ASN A 94 8.26 -16.19 14.25
CA ASN A 94 7.22 -17.21 14.09
C ASN A 94 7.10 -18.18 15.27
N ASP A 95 7.17 -17.69 16.52
CA ASP A 95 6.68 -18.44 17.67
C ASP A 95 5.77 -17.56 18.54
N GLY A 96 4.59 -17.21 18.01
CA GLY A 96 3.51 -16.66 18.83
C GLY A 96 3.29 -15.15 18.78
N ALA A 97 3.97 -14.39 17.92
CA ALA A 97 3.60 -12.99 17.68
C ALA A 97 2.22 -12.95 17.01
N LYS A 98 1.20 -12.66 17.80
CA LYS A 98 -0.20 -12.54 17.33
C LYS A 98 -0.33 -11.21 16.60
N HIS A 99 -0.01 -11.20 15.31
CA HIS A 99 -0.51 -10.12 14.47
C HIS A 99 -2.03 -10.18 14.49
N THR A 100 -2.67 -9.12 14.95
CA THR A 100 -4.12 -9.03 14.86
C THR A 100 -4.46 -8.79 13.39
N THR A 101 -4.85 -9.84 12.70
CA THR A 101 -5.31 -9.76 11.32
C THR A 101 -6.74 -9.26 11.31
N VAL A 102 -7.02 -8.25 10.52
CA VAL A 102 -8.36 -7.72 10.32
C VAL A 102 -8.92 -8.33 9.04
N GLU A 103 -9.82 -9.28 9.18
CA GLU A 103 -10.44 -9.93 8.02
C GLU A 103 -11.41 -8.99 7.30
N SER A 104 -11.41 -9.05 5.98
CA SER A 104 -12.35 -8.35 5.08
C SER A 104 -12.42 -6.84 5.27
N SER A 105 -11.39 -6.23 5.83
CA SER A 105 -11.37 -4.80 6.08
C SER A 105 -10.68 -4.04 4.97
N SER A 106 -11.15 -2.82 4.74
CA SER A 106 -10.45 -1.84 3.91
C SER A 106 -9.31 -1.19 4.71
N LEU A 107 -8.40 -0.52 4.01
CA LEU A 107 -7.37 0.31 4.65
C LEU A 107 -8.00 1.39 5.55
N GLU A 108 -9.19 1.88 5.20
CA GLU A 108 -9.92 2.85 6.01
C GLU A 108 -10.35 2.27 7.35
N THR A 109 -10.82 1.02 7.39
CA THR A 109 -11.13 0.33 8.65
C THR A 109 -9.89 0.21 9.55
N ILE A 110 -8.74 -0.13 8.97
CA ILE A 110 -7.46 -0.18 9.72
C ILE A 110 -7.14 1.20 10.31
N ARG A 111 -7.28 2.28 9.54
CA ARG A 111 -7.04 3.64 10.03
C ARG A 111 -7.92 3.98 11.22
N HIS A 112 -9.21 3.65 11.17
CA HIS A 112 -10.14 3.85 12.31
C HIS A 112 -9.75 3.02 13.52
N MET A 113 -9.29 1.78 13.34
CA MET A 113 -8.82 0.94 14.44
C MET A 113 -7.57 1.53 15.10
N VAL A 114 -6.61 2.03 14.30
CA VAL A 114 -5.43 2.75 14.82
C VAL A 114 -5.85 4.00 15.57
N ALA A 115 -6.75 4.81 15.00
CA ALA A 115 -7.29 6.01 15.65
C ALA A 115 -7.97 5.70 17.00
N SER A 116 -8.56 4.52 17.13
CA SER A 116 -9.18 4.01 18.37
C SER A 116 -8.18 3.40 19.35
N GLY A 117 -6.88 3.40 19.05
CA GLY A 117 -5.84 2.90 19.94
C GLY A 117 -5.70 1.36 19.97
N LEU A 118 -6.31 0.64 19.02
CA LEU A 118 -6.30 -0.83 18.98
C LEU A 118 -4.94 -1.42 18.56
N GLY A 119 -4.07 -0.61 17.97
CA GLY A 119 -2.74 -1.04 17.53
C GLY A 119 -2.09 -0.02 16.60
N ILE A 120 -1.08 -0.48 15.89
CA ILE A 120 -0.38 0.28 14.85
C ILE A 120 -0.53 -0.44 13.51
N SER A 121 -0.25 0.24 12.40
CA SER A 121 -0.29 -0.40 11.07
C SER A 121 0.83 0.11 10.18
N ILE A 122 1.07 -0.63 9.10
CA ILE A 122 1.92 -0.19 7.99
C ILE A 122 1.00 0.11 6.81
N LEU A 123 1.12 1.30 6.24
CA LEU A 123 0.32 1.74 5.11
C LEU A 123 1.21 2.36 4.02
N PRO A 124 0.80 2.28 2.75
CA PRO A 124 1.50 2.97 1.69
C PRO A 124 1.25 4.48 1.78
N LEU A 125 2.15 5.29 1.23
CA LEU A 125 2.07 6.74 1.29
C LEU A 125 0.70 7.30 0.89
N SER A 126 0.06 6.75 -0.15
CA SER A 126 -1.27 7.20 -0.59
C SER A 126 -2.39 6.96 0.41
N ALA A 127 -2.18 6.07 1.39
CA ALA A 127 -3.17 5.71 2.40
C ALA A 127 -2.89 6.31 3.80
N VAL A 128 -1.79 7.06 3.99
CA VAL A 128 -1.44 7.63 5.30
C VAL A 128 -1.95 9.05 5.51
N ASP A 129 -2.76 9.57 4.58
CA ASP A 129 -3.30 10.92 4.71
C ASP A 129 -4.09 11.08 6.01
N SER A 130 -3.60 11.97 6.88
CA SER A 130 -4.19 12.26 8.19
C SER A 130 -5.24 13.37 8.15
N HIS A 131 -5.49 14.00 6.99
CA HIS A 131 -6.41 15.13 6.87
C HIS A 131 -7.87 14.81 7.24
N HIS A 132 -8.23 13.53 7.27
CA HIS A 132 -9.56 13.06 7.67
C HIS A 132 -9.75 12.96 9.19
N TYR A 133 -8.70 13.15 9.98
CA TYR A 133 -8.75 13.09 11.44
C TYR A 133 -8.39 14.44 12.05
N ALA A 134 -8.94 14.71 13.21
CA ALA A 134 -8.53 15.88 14.00
C ALA A 134 -7.02 15.75 14.33
N PRO A 135 -6.28 16.86 14.39
CA PRO A 135 -4.89 16.85 14.83
C PRO A 135 -4.73 16.15 16.19
N GLY A 136 -3.71 15.34 16.33
CA GLY A 136 -3.43 14.64 17.59
C GLY A 136 -4.22 13.33 17.80
N VAL A 137 -4.90 12.81 16.80
CA VAL A 137 -5.55 11.49 16.86
C VAL A 137 -4.61 10.38 16.37
N ILE A 138 -4.00 10.58 15.23
CA ILE A 138 -3.03 9.64 14.62
C ILE A 138 -1.76 10.37 14.23
N GLU A 139 -0.66 9.62 14.19
CA GLU A 139 0.64 10.07 13.76
C GLU A 139 1.24 9.10 12.75
N VAL A 140 2.05 9.63 11.84
CA VAL A 140 2.70 8.88 10.77
C VAL A 140 4.21 9.07 10.88
N ARG A 141 4.95 7.97 10.75
CA ARG A 141 6.41 8.01 10.70
C ARG A 141 6.94 7.11 9.59
N PRO A 142 7.97 7.53 8.86
CA PRO A 142 8.63 6.67 7.89
C PRO A 142 9.35 5.52 8.58
N LEU A 143 9.54 4.43 7.85
CA LEU A 143 10.44 3.37 8.27
C LEU A 143 11.90 3.80 8.12
N THR A 144 12.78 3.24 8.94
CA THR A 144 14.23 3.49 8.86
C THR A 144 14.79 3.01 7.52
N PRO A 145 15.67 3.75 6.87
CA PRO A 145 16.32 3.33 5.63
C PRO A 145 17.10 2.00 5.75
N PRO A 146 17.10 1.15 4.71
CA PRO A 146 16.40 1.35 3.44
C PRO A 146 14.88 1.24 3.61
N VAL A 147 14.17 2.31 3.21
CA VAL A 147 12.71 2.38 3.39
C VAL A 147 12.04 1.34 2.49
N PRO A 148 11.25 0.40 3.04
CA PRO A 148 10.48 -0.54 2.24
C PRO A 148 9.44 0.20 1.39
N PHE A 149 9.23 -0.28 0.16
CA PHE A 149 8.29 0.33 -0.78
C PHE A 149 7.64 -0.74 -1.66
N ARG A 150 6.61 -0.34 -2.38
CA ARG A 150 6.06 -1.09 -3.51
C ARG A 150 6.19 -0.28 -4.78
N THR A 151 6.37 -0.95 -5.91
CA THR A 151 6.34 -0.28 -7.21
C THR A 151 4.92 -0.35 -7.76
N VAL A 152 4.28 0.81 -7.91
CA VAL A 152 2.97 0.93 -8.56
C VAL A 152 3.19 0.95 -10.07
N ALA A 153 2.37 0.21 -10.81
CA ALA A 153 2.47 0.07 -12.25
C ALA A 153 1.08 0.11 -12.91
N ILE A 154 1.05 0.51 -14.16
CA ILE A 154 -0.10 0.29 -15.04
C ILE A 154 0.13 -0.99 -15.83
N ALA A 155 -0.91 -1.82 -15.96
CA ALA A 155 -0.88 -3.04 -16.73
C ALA A 155 -2.01 -3.05 -17.77
N TRP A 156 -1.73 -3.60 -18.97
CA TRP A 156 -2.69 -3.68 -20.07
C TRP A 156 -2.40 -4.89 -20.96
N ARG A 157 -3.39 -5.35 -21.73
CA ARG A 157 -3.16 -6.46 -22.67
C ARG A 157 -2.18 -6.06 -23.77
N ALA A 158 -1.29 -6.93 -24.14
CA ALA A 158 -0.36 -6.71 -25.26
C ALA A 158 -1.10 -6.42 -26.59
N SER A 159 -2.32 -6.96 -26.74
CA SER A 159 -3.21 -6.72 -27.88
C SER A 159 -4.00 -5.42 -27.82
N PHE A 160 -3.84 -4.59 -26.79
CA PHE A 160 -4.59 -3.34 -26.66
C PHE A 160 -4.27 -2.37 -27.82
N PRO A 161 -5.28 -1.88 -28.57
CA PRO A 161 -5.05 -1.20 -29.84
C PRO A 161 -4.58 0.26 -29.72
N ARG A 162 -4.53 0.81 -28.50
CA ARG A 162 -4.26 2.24 -28.26
C ARG A 162 -3.10 2.46 -27.27
N PRO A 163 -1.87 2.03 -27.56
CA PRO A 163 -0.75 2.15 -26.62
C PRO A 163 -0.47 3.60 -26.21
N LYS A 164 -0.68 4.58 -27.09
CA LYS A 164 -0.54 6.00 -26.74
C LYS A 164 -1.50 6.46 -25.64
N ALA A 165 -2.66 5.86 -25.50
CA ALA A 165 -3.57 6.18 -24.39
C ALA A 165 -2.99 5.72 -23.04
N ILE A 166 -2.28 4.59 -23.03
CA ILE A 166 -1.58 4.11 -21.84
C ILE A 166 -0.44 5.06 -21.45
N GLU A 167 0.35 5.52 -22.43
CA GLU A 167 1.45 6.48 -22.19
C GLU A 167 0.92 7.79 -21.59
N ILE A 168 -0.14 8.36 -22.19
CA ILE A 168 -0.78 9.59 -21.69
C ILE A 168 -1.32 9.39 -20.27
N LEU A 169 -1.96 8.25 -20.00
CA LEU A 169 -2.47 7.95 -18.67
C LEU A 169 -1.32 7.80 -17.67
N ALA A 170 -0.25 7.08 -18.02
CA ALA A 170 0.93 6.92 -17.18
C ALA A 170 1.58 8.26 -16.84
N ASP A 171 1.75 9.13 -17.83
CA ASP A 171 2.34 10.46 -17.61
C ASP A 171 1.43 11.34 -16.74
N SER A 172 0.11 11.25 -16.94
CA SER A 172 -0.86 11.97 -16.10
C SER A 172 -0.77 11.52 -14.64
N ILE A 173 -0.65 10.21 -14.40
CA ILE A 173 -0.52 9.67 -13.04
C ILE A 173 0.80 10.11 -12.40
N ARG A 174 1.92 10.08 -13.14
CA ARG A 174 3.22 10.53 -12.63
C ARG A 174 3.25 12.02 -12.25
N LEU A 175 2.40 12.82 -12.85
CA LEU A 175 2.24 14.24 -12.50
C LEU A 175 1.41 14.45 -11.23
N CYS A 176 0.65 13.46 -10.77
CA CYS A 176 -0.15 13.58 -9.55
C CYS A 176 0.75 13.66 -8.31
N SER A 177 0.28 14.38 -7.29
CA SER A 177 0.99 14.53 -6.01
C SER A 177 1.21 13.21 -5.28
N VAL A 178 0.35 12.22 -5.50
CA VAL A 178 0.45 10.87 -4.91
C VAL A 178 1.74 10.15 -5.29
N ALA A 179 2.31 10.50 -6.46
CA ALA A 179 3.58 9.92 -6.93
C ALA A 179 4.83 10.57 -6.30
N LYS A 180 4.65 11.60 -5.47
CA LYS A 180 5.77 12.35 -4.88
C LYS A 180 5.78 12.15 -3.36
N PRO A 181 6.90 11.68 -2.77
CA PRO A 181 7.03 11.67 -1.32
C PRO A 181 6.89 13.12 -0.79
N PRO A 182 6.35 13.28 0.44
CA PRO A 182 6.31 14.58 1.08
C PRO A 182 7.73 15.14 1.14
N ALA A 183 7.89 16.45 0.86
CA ALA A 183 9.17 17.12 1.02
C ALA A 183 9.64 16.91 2.47
N ALA A 184 10.88 16.46 2.63
CA ALA A 184 11.50 16.38 3.95
C ALA A 184 11.51 17.79 4.55
N SER A 185 10.77 17.99 5.63
CA SER A 185 10.73 19.23 6.41
C SER A 185 11.93 19.28 7.35
#